data_b0194d33b3c2ae633165854bea4ff2a1
#
_entry.id   b0194d33b3c2ae633165854bea4ff2a1
#
_cell.length_a   1.000
_cell.length_b   1.000
_cell.length_c   1.000
_cell.angle_alpha   90.00
_cell.angle_beta   90.00
_cell.angle_gamma   90.00
#
_symmetry.space_group_name_H-M   'P 1'
#
loop_
_entity.id
_entity.type
_entity.pdbx_description
1 polymer ?
#
loop_
_entity_poly.entity_id
_entity_poly.type
_entity_poly.pdbx_seq_one_letter_code
_entity_poly.pdbx_strand_id
1 'polypeptide(L)'
;MDKSITYQDVRGAKHLIEFYDLLTEGYNIDKYIINNTLFRRPDHQFKGLVNLLKPSSIVYDIGAYIGTFSIPMAIEGMKLHAFEGFPDNHVRCKKNTSPYDIINHSCAVSNKQQVVESKFNNCMANGNNEVATINYVIFDDYMAENNLPEPDMVKVDIEGMETLALHGMTNLIENVRPIWQMGYHFKFYSTVEGYPGWVDVKDGGYDFQNFDRLGYLIFNEFGQRVHPAILNYRGGEFIFIPHEKIRRK
;
A
#
# COMPACT_ATOMS: atom_id res chain seq x y z
N MET A 1 17.13 -9.06 13.66
CA MET A 1 18.39 -8.48 13.16
C MET A 1 18.12 -7.09 12.65
N ASP A 2 18.98 -6.15 12.97
CA ASP A 2 18.90 -4.79 12.44
C ASP A 2 19.70 -4.71 11.15
N LYS A 3 19.26 -3.93 10.20
CA LYS A 3 19.89 -3.81 8.90
C LYS A 3 19.85 -2.39 8.37
N SER A 4 20.96 -1.93 7.81
CA SER A 4 21.08 -0.62 7.18
C SER A 4 21.10 -0.75 5.67
N ILE A 5 20.38 0.12 4.99
CA ILE A 5 20.30 0.16 3.54
C ILE A 5 20.56 1.59 3.06
N THR A 6 21.31 1.73 1.98
CA THR A 6 21.50 3.02 1.33
C THR A 6 20.41 3.25 0.30
N TYR A 7 19.58 4.26 0.53
CA TYR A 7 18.60 4.77 -0.42
C TYR A 7 19.16 6.01 -1.13
N GLN A 8 18.99 6.10 -2.45
CA GLN A 8 19.32 7.29 -3.21
C GLN A 8 18.02 7.98 -3.65
N ASP A 9 17.81 9.22 -3.18
CA ASP A 9 16.62 10.00 -3.52
C ASP A 9 16.59 10.41 -5.01
N VAL A 10 15.46 10.97 -5.47
CA VAL A 10 15.31 11.40 -6.88
C VAL A 10 16.26 12.52 -7.29
N ARG A 11 16.86 13.21 -6.32
CA ARG A 11 17.86 14.29 -6.53
C ARG A 11 19.29 13.76 -6.52
N GLY A 12 19.47 12.46 -6.19
CA GLY A 12 20.76 11.80 -6.17
C GLY A 12 21.47 11.80 -4.80
N ALA A 13 20.87 12.36 -3.76
CA ALA A 13 21.43 12.31 -2.41
C ALA A 13 21.26 10.90 -1.81
N LYS A 14 22.26 10.46 -1.04
CA LYS A 14 22.25 9.15 -0.39
C LYS A 14 21.80 9.26 1.06
N HIS A 15 20.88 8.41 1.45
CA HIS A 15 20.33 8.33 2.80
C HIS A 15 20.55 6.92 3.34
N LEU A 16 21.00 6.82 4.60
CA LEU A 16 21.07 5.55 5.31
C LEU A 16 19.71 5.31 5.99
N ILE A 17 19.06 4.21 5.66
CA ILE A 17 17.82 3.77 6.29
C ILE A 17 18.16 2.58 7.18
N GLU A 18 17.77 2.64 8.43
CA GLU A 18 17.93 1.56 9.39
C GLU A 18 16.59 0.88 9.62
N PHE A 19 16.55 -0.43 9.39
CA PHE A 19 15.42 -1.28 9.72
C PHE A 19 15.74 -2.12 10.94
N TYR A 20 14.90 -2.07 11.93
CA TYR A 20 15.04 -2.80 13.17
C TYR A 20 14.13 -4.04 13.17
N ASP A 21 14.60 -5.07 13.86
CA ASP A 21 13.80 -6.26 14.16
C ASP A 21 13.26 -6.98 12.90
N LEU A 22 14.12 -7.09 11.90
CA LEU A 22 13.82 -7.86 10.72
C LEU A 22 13.66 -9.33 11.10
N LEU A 23 12.51 -9.86 10.79
CA LEU A 23 12.17 -11.24 11.01
C LEU A 23 13.09 -12.19 10.26
N THR A 24 13.49 -13.21 10.97
CA THR A 24 14.03 -14.52 10.56
C THR A 24 15.11 -14.55 9.48
N GLU A 25 16.06 -15.41 9.72
CA GLU A 25 17.01 -15.95 8.76
C GLU A 25 16.29 -16.34 7.46
N GLY A 26 16.58 -15.63 6.38
CA GLY A 26 16.05 -15.92 5.04
C GLY A 26 15.24 -14.79 4.38
N TYR A 27 14.72 -13.82 5.12
CA TYR A 27 14.08 -12.65 4.51
C TYR A 27 15.14 -11.66 4.07
N ASN A 28 15.50 -11.69 2.79
CA ASN A 28 16.51 -10.80 2.26
C ASN A 28 15.87 -9.43 1.96
N ILE A 29 15.83 -8.57 2.99
CA ILE A 29 15.28 -7.22 2.88
C ILE A 29 15.99 -6.40 1.80
N ASP A 30 17.27 -6.65 1.52
CA ASP A 30 17.98 -6.02 0.42
C ASP A 30 17.31 -6.38 -0.89
N LYS A 31 16.98 -7.67 -1.06
CA LYS A 31 16.29 -8.16 -2.24
C LYS A 31 14.84 -7.61 -2.30
N TYR A 32 14.21 -7.43 -1.15
CA TYR A 32 12.87 -6.86 -1.03
C TYR A 32 12.90 -5.36 -1.32
N ILE A 33 13.81 -4.61 -0.72
CA ILE A 33 13.95 -3.17 -0.93
C ILE A 33 14.61 -2.86 -2.28
N ILE A 34 15.60 -3.65 -2.71
CA ILE A 34 16.30 -3.47 -3.99
C ILE A 34 15.52 -4.06 -5.16
N ASN A 35 14.75 -5.13 -4.93
CA ASN A 35 14.05 -5.86 -5.99
C ASN A 35 12.53 -5.74 -5.93
N ASN A 36 11.95 -5.12 -4.89
CA ASN A 36 10.51 -5.08 -4.75
C ASN A 36 9.95 -3.69 -5.03
N THR A 37 8.85 -3.66 -5.66
CA THR A 37 7.88 -2.66 -6.05
C THR A 37 8.33 -1.21 -6.17
N LEU A 38 9.01 -0.68 -5.17
CA LEU A 38 9.68 0.60 -5.24
C LEU A 38 11.03 0.49 -5.93
N PHE A 39 11.67 -0.70 -5.83
CA PHE A 39 13.07 -0.92 -6.12
C PHE A 39 13.33 -2.04 -7.11
N ARG A 40 12.32 -2.85 -7.50
CA ARG A 40 12.50 -3.84 -8.59
C ARG A 40 12.93 -3.20 -9.90
N ARG A 41 12.57 -1.91 -10.07
CA ARG A 41 13.03 -1.08 -11.20
C ARG A 41 13.17 0.34 -10.69
N PRO A 42 14.25 0.66 -9.98
CA PRO A 42 14.43 1.94 -9.27
C PRO A 42 14.37 3.16 -10.17
N ASP A 43 14.47 2.97 -11.49
CA ASP A 43 14.69 4.08 -12.40
C ASP A 43 13.41 4.71 -12.96
N HIS A 44 12.25 4.04 -12.95
CA HIS A 44 11.11 4.54 -13.72
C HIS A 44 9.83 4.79 -12.94
N GLN A 45 9.32 3.82 -12.17
CA GLN A 45 7.99 3.97 -11.56
C GLN A 45 7.97 4.87 -10.32
N PHE A 46 8.86 4.63 -9.37
CA PHE A 46 8.90 5.42 -8.15
C PHE A 46 9.27 6.88 -8.42
N LYS A 47 10.29 7.12 -9.25
CA LYS A 47 10.62 8.48 -9.70
C LYS A 47 9.45 9.13 -10.43
N GLY A 48 8.71 8.35 -11.22
CA GLY A 48 7.49 8.81 -11.89
C GLY A 48 6.43 9.24 -10.88
N LEU A 49 6.17 8.44 -9.85
CA LEU A 49 5.21 8.75 -8.78
C LEU A 49 5.62 9.98 -7.98
N VAL A 50 6.87 10.06 -7.53
CA VAL A 50 7.40 11.22 -6.81
C VAL A 50 7.26 12.50 -7.64
N ASN A 51 7.52 12.43 -8.96
CA ASN A 51 7.37 13.58 -9.86
C ASN A 51 5.90 14.01 -10.10
N LEU A 52 4.93 13.16 -9.82
CA LEU A 52 3.50 13.53 -9.87
C LEU A 52 3.05 14.27 -8.61
N LEU A 53 3.80 14.14 -7.52
CA LEU A 53 3.51 14.74 -6.23
C LEU A 53 4.27 16.05 -6.04
N LYS A 54 3.86 16.81 -5.05
CA LYS A 54 4.56 18.01 -4.59
C LYS A 54 5.19 17.73 -3.24
N PRO A 55 6.25 18.44 -2.85
CA PRO A 55 6.70 18.42 -1.46
C PRO A 55 5.52 18.68 -0.51
N SER A 56 5.46 17.91 0.57
CA SER A 56 4.37 17.93 1.56
C SER A 56 3.03 17.37 1.07
N SER A 57 2.96 16.75 -0.12
CA SER A 57 1.79 15.94 -0.50
C SER A 57 1.51 14.87 0.54
N ILE A 58 0.23 14.63 0.80
CA ILE A 58 -0.21 13.63 1.77
C ILE A 58 -0.31 12.28 1.07
N VAL A 59 0.38 11.29 1.61
CA VAL A 59 0.43 9.93 1.06
C VAL A 59 -0.03 8.93 2.11
N TYR A 60 -0.95 8.08 1.72
CA TYR A 60 -1.43 6.96 2.52
C TYR A 60 -0.81 5.66 2.02
N ASP A 61 -0.16 4.92 2.92
CA ASP A 61 0.46 3.62 2.66
C ASP A 61 -0.37 2.54 3.37
N ILE A 62 -1.29 1.92 2.64
CA ILE A 62 -2.17 0.87 3.16
C ILE A 62 -1.52 -0.49 2.90
N GLY A 63 -1.24 -1.21 4.00
CA GLY A 63 -0.34 -2.36 4.02
C GLY A 63 1.12 -1.92 4.12
N ALA A 64 1.42 -1.09 5.11
CA ALA A 64 2.74 -0.48 5.26
C ALA A 64 3.84 -1.47 5.68
N TYR A 65 3.45 -2.67 6.15
CA TYR A 65 4.36 -3.71 6.61
C TYR A 65 5.33 -3.17 7.66
N ILE A 66 6.61 -3.07 7.34
CA ILE A 66 7.65 -2.51 8.23
C ILE A 66 8.11 -1.10 7.82
N GLY A 67 7.36 -0.43 6.95
CA GLY A 67 7.65 0.94 6.49
C GLY A 67 8.49 1.04 5.22
N THR A 68 8.62 -0.04 4.46
CA THR A 68 9.49 -0.11 3.27
C THR A 68 9.11 0.86 2.15
N PHE A 69 7.83 1.21 2.03
CA PHE A 69 7.37 2.25 1.12
C PHE A 69 7.35 3.64 1.80
N SER A 70 6.84 3.68 3.03
CA SER A 70 6.63 4.94 3.75
C SER A 70 7.92 5.72 3.96
N ILE A 71 9.03 5.05 4.33
CA ILE A 71 10.29 5.73 4.64
C ILE A 71 10.89 6.44 3.41
N PRO A 72 11.07 5.79 2.24
CA PRO A 72 11.51 6.48 1.04
C PRO A 72 10.64 7.66 0.64
N MET A 73 9.30 7.54 0.73
CA MET A 73 8.40 8.64 0.41
C MET A 73 8.55 9.82 1.39
N ALA A 74 8.79 9.57 2.68
CA ALA A 74 9.07 10.62 3.66
C ALA A 74 10.41 11.32 3.36
N ILE A 75 11.45 10.58 2.95
CA ILE A 75 12.74 11.13 2.51
C ILE A 75 12.56 12.05 1.29
N GLU A 76 11.65 11.72 0.38
CA GLU A 76 11.29 12.55 -0.76
C GLU A 76 10.45 13.80 -0.37
N GLY A 77 10.12 13.97 0.89
CA GLY A 77 9.46 15.16 1.44
C GLY A 77 7.94 15.07 1.49
N MET A 78 7.36 13.87 1.40
CA MET A 78 5.93 13.65 1.55
C MET A 78 5.54 13.52 3.02
N LYS A 79 4.27 13.79 3.34
CA LYS A 79 3.68 13.53 4.66
C LYS A 79 2.96 12.18 4.62
N LEU A 80 3.33 11.27 5.50
CA LEU A 80 2.89 9.89 5.45
C LEU A 80 1.92 9.51 6.57
N HIS A 81 0.88 8.77 6.18
CA HIS A 81 0.06 7.96 7.07
C HIS A 81 0.24 6.50 6.68
N ALA A 82 0.81 5.70 7.57
CA ALA A 82 1.12 4.29 7.36
C ALA A 82 0.09 3.43 8.10
N PHE A 83 -0.65 2.60 7.37
CA PHE A 83 -1.70 1.74 7.91
C PHE A 83 -1.24 0.28 7.84
N GLU A 84 -1.13 -0.37 9.00
CA GLU A 84 -0.71 -1.77 9.10
C GLU A 84 -1.62 -2.50 10.08
N GLY A 85 -2.30 -3.54 9.59
CA GLY A 85 -3.29 -4.28 10.35
C GLY A 85 -2.70 -5.32 11.30
N PHE A 86 -1.51 -5.86 10.98
CA PHE A 86 -0.86 -6.86 11.81
C PHE A 86 -0.14 -6.23 12.98
N PRO A 87 -0.48 -6.58 14.23
CA PRO A 87 0.10 -5.96 15.42
C PRO A 87 1.62 -5.96 15.43
N ASP A 88 2.24 -7.09 15.09
CA ASP A 88 3.69 -7.24 15.08
C ASP A 88 4.36 -6.40 13.99
N ASN A 89 3.79 -6.39 12.78
CA ASN A 89 4.27 -5.54 11.70
C ASN A 89 4.07 -4.08 12.03
N HIS A 90 2.93 -3.71 12.64
CA HIS A 90 2.67 -2.35 13.07
C HIS A 90 3.72 -1.86 14.09
N VAL A 91 4.05 -2.68 15.10
CA VAL A 91 5.10 -2.35 16.09
C VAL A 91 6.44 -2.10 15.40
N ARG A 92 6.81 -2.96 14.43
CA ARG A 92 8.06 -2.79 13.65
C ARG A 92 7.99 -1.58 12.73
N CYS A 93 6.88 -1.38 12.04
CA CYS A 93 6.66 -0.20 11.21
C CYS A 93 6.87 1.06 12.02
N LYS A 94 6.19 1.18 13.16
CA LYS A 94 6.30 2.32 14.06
C LYS A 94 7.73 2.56 14.56
N LYS A 95 8.48 1.48 14.86
CA LYS A 95 9.88 1.58 15.28
C LYS A 95 10.76 2.08 14.13
N ASN A 96 10.63 1.49 12.94
CA ASN A 96 11.44 1.84 11.78
C ASN A 96 11.15 3.25 11.27
N THR A 97 9.91 3.68 11.34
CA THR A 97 9.45 5.00 10.86
C THR A 97 9.65 6.11 11.88
N SER A 98 10.03 5.79 13.13
CA SER A 98 10.16 6.78 14.22
C SER A 98 11.11 7.96 13.94
N PRO A 99 12.17 7.85 13.12
CA PRO A 99 13.01 8.99 12.76
C PRO A 99 12.38 9.94 11.72
N TYR A 100 11.22 9.59 11.15
CA TYR A 100 10.59 10.31 10.04
C TYR A 100 9.23 10.86 10.46
N ASP A 101 8.74 11.87 9.73
CA ASP A 101 7.39 12.44 9.92
C ASP A 101 6.33 11.50 9.30
N ILE A 102 6.09 10.37 9.97
CA ILE A 102 5.17 9.31 9.55
C ILE A 102 4.21 8.99 10.70
N ILE A 103 2.91 9.14 10.44
CA ILE A 103 1.85 8.78 11.39
C ILE A 103 1.45 7.32 11.15
N ASN A 104 1.54 6.50 12.20
CA ASN A 104 1.24 5.07 12.11
C ASN A 104 -0.14 4.75 12.67
N HIS A 105 -0.93 3.97 11.93
CA HIS A 105 -2.26 3.51 12.26
C HIS A 105 -2.30 1.99 12.36
N SER A 106 -2.86 1.45 13.46
CA SER A 106 -3.00 0.00 13.68
C SER A 106 -4.39 -0.46 13.23
N CYS A 107 -4.58 -0.59 11.92
CA CYS A 107 -5.81 -1.12 11.35
C CYS A 107 -5.56 -1.75 9.98
N ALA A 108 -6.41 -2.72 9.63
CA ALA A 108 -6.53 -3.29 8.31
C ALA A 108 -7.76 -2.70 7.60
N VAL A 109 -7.69 -2.55 6.29
CA VAL A 109 -8.79 -1.98 5.50
C VAL A 109 -9.61 -3.06 4.83
N SER A 110 -10.94 -2.93 4.91
CA SER A 110 -11.88 -3.86 4.32
C SER A 110 -13.22 -3.17 3.99
N ASN A 111 -14.18 -3.95 3.50
CA ASN A 111 -15.57 -3.53 3.29
C ASN A 111 -16.45 -3.64 4.55
N LYS A 112 -15.87 -4.05 5.67
CA LYS A 112 -16.59 -4.26 6.95
C LYS A 112 -15.73 -3.82 8.11
N GLN A 113 -16.39 -3.19 9.09
CA GLN A 113 -15.77 -2.95 10.39
C GLN A 113 -15.95 -4.17 11.27
N GLN A 114 -14.85 -4.76 11.70
CA GLN A 114 -14.86 -5.93 12.58
C GLN A 114 -13.49 -6.17 13.22
N VAL A 115 -13.52 -6.87 14.34
CA VAL A 115 -12.31 -7.38 14.99
C VAL A 115 -12.23 -8.88 14.76
N VAL A 116 -11.12 -9.36 14.24
CA VAL A 116 -10.90 -10.78 13.92
C VAL A 116 -9.69 -11.28 14.68
N GLU A 117 -9.88 -12.36 15.42
CA GLU A 117 -8.76 -13.15 15.95
C GLU A 117 -8.39 -14.20 14.90
N SER A 118 -7.20 -14.12 14.39
CA SER A 118 -6.75 -15.04 13.35
C SER A 118 -5.38 -15.62 13.63
N LYS A 119 -5.24 -16.90 13.27
CA LYS A 119 -3.94 -17.56 13.18
C LYS A 119 -3.36 -17.29 11.81
N PHE A 120 -2.19 -16.71 11.79
CA PHE A 120 -1.51 -16.40 10.56
C PHE A 120 -0.45 -17.43 10.21
N ASN A 121 -0.47 -17.83 8.96
CA ASN A 121 0.52 -18.74 8.39
C ASN A 121 0.92 -18.27 6.98
N ASN A 122 1.19 -16.97 6.83
CA ASN A 122 1.71 -16.46 5.57
C ASN A 122 3.12 -15.88 5.75
N CYS A 123 3.80 -15.63 4.63
CA CYS A 123 5.16 -15.14 4.58
C CYS A 123 5.35 -13.72 5.19
N MET A 124 4.26 -13.01 5.47
CA MET A 124 4.27 -11.65 6.04
C MET A 124 4.07 -11.66 7.56
N ALA A 125 3.60 -12.77 8.11
CA ALA A 125 3.56 -13.02 9.54
C ALA A 125 4.73 -13.92 9.93
N ASN A 126 5.26 -13.74 11.11
CA ASN A 126 6.50 -14.30 11.64
C ASN A 126 6.65 -15.83 11.65
N GLY A 127 5.84 -16.58 10.92
CA GLY A 127 5.86 -18.04 10.95
C GLY A 127 5.45 -18.64 12.30
N ASN A 128 5.17 -17.83 13.29
CA ASN A 128 4.66 -18.25 14.59
C ASN A 128 3.15 -18.47 14.45
N ASN A 129 2.67 -19.63 14.87
CA ASN A 129 1.24 -19.95 14.95
C ASN A 129 0.52 -19.13 16.07
N GLU A 130 0.90 -17.88 16.25
CA GLU A 130 0.31 -16.99 17.23
C GLU A 130 -1.01 -16.42 16.72
N VAL A 131 -1.96 -16.27 17.63
CA VAL A 131 -3.25 -15.63 17.33
C VAL A 131 -3.02 -14.13 17.36
N ALA A 132 -3.28 -13.44 16.25
CA ALA A 132 -3.28 -11.99 16.17
C ALA A 132 -4.70 -11.44 16.13
N THR A 133 -4.95 -10.38 16.88
CA THR A 133 -6.20 -9.63 16.84
C THR A 133 -6.04 -8.49 15.83
N ILE A 134 -6.85 -8.51 14.76
CA ILE A 134 -6.80 -7.52 13.69
C ILE A 134 -8.08 -6.70 13.71
N ASN A 135 -7.92 -5.38 13.74
CA ASN A 135 -9.02 -4.44 13.62
C ASN A 135 -9.20 -4.04 12.15
N TYR A 136 -10.27 -4.52 11.52
CA TYR A 136 -10.67 -4.14 10.16
C TYR A 136 -11.62 -2.95 10.19
N VAL A 137 -11.37 -1.99 9.31
CA VAL A 137 -12.15 -0.75 9.22
C VAL A 137 -12.68 -0.53 7.80
N ILE A 138 -13.82 0.12 7.69
CA ILE A 138 -14.26 0.79 6.47
C ILE A 138 -13.48 2.09 6.40
N PHE A 139 -12.65 2.28 5.38
CA PHE A 139 -11.63 3.31 5.40
C PHE A 139 -12.18 4.73 5.33
N ASP A 140 -13.25 4.94 4.56
CA ASP A 140 -13.92 6.25 4.48
C ASP A 140 -14.47 6.68 5.86
N ASP A 141 -15.06 5.74 6.62
CA ASP A 141 -15.54 5.99 7.98
C ASP A 141 -14.38 6.28 8.92
N TYR A 142 -13.31 5.47 8.85
CA TYR A 142 -12.12 5.65 9.67
C TYR A 142 -11.47 7.02 9.45
N MET A 143 -11.41 7.48 8.20
CA MET A 143 -10.90 8.82 7.88
C MET A 143 -11.74 9.91 8.53
N ALA A 144 -13.07 9.81 8.42
CA ALA A 144 -13.99 10.78 9.00
C ALA A 144 -13.91 10.82 10.54
N GLU A 145 -13.92 9.66 11.19
CA GLU A 145 -13.85 9.53 12.65
C GLU A 145 -12.54 10.06 13.24
N ASN A 146 -11.42 9.91 12.50
CA ASN A 146 -10.10 10.36 12.95
C ASN A 146 -9.70 11.73 12.38
N ASN A 147 -10.59 12.42 11.67
CA ASN A 147 -10.33 13.70 11.01
C ASN A 147 -9.05 13.69 10.17
N LEU A 148 -8.83 12.62 9.40
CA LEU A 148 -7.65 12.48 8.57
C LEU A 148 -7.74 13.42 7.36
N PRO A 149 -6.61 14.02 6.95
CA PRO A 149 -6.58 14.89 5.77
C PRO A 149 -6.80 14.08 4.49
N GLU A 150 -7.39 14.70 3.46
CA GLU A 150 -7.53 14.07 2.15
C GLU A 150 -6.14 13.78 1.53
N PRO A 151 -5.88 12.54 1.05
CA PRO A 151 -4.61 12.18 0.46
C PRO A 151 -4.48 12.66 -1.00
N ASP A 152 -3.27 13.05 -1.39
CA ASP A 152 -2.90 13.25 -2.79
C ASP A 152 -2.63 11.93 -3.50
N MET A 153 -2.16 10.94 -2.73
CA MET A 153 -1.86 9.58 -3.21
C MET A 153 -2.21 8.53 -2.17
N VAL A 154 -2.68 7.38 -2.64
CA VAL A 154 -2.89 6.18 -1.83
C VAL A 154 -2.14 5.01 -2.45
N LYS A 155 -1.29 4.33 -1.68
CA LYS A 155 -0.79 3.00 -2.02
C LYS A 155 -1.69 1.97 -1.33
N VAL A 156 -2.02 0.89 -2.04
CA VAL A 156 -2.71 -0.29 -1.51
C VAL A 156 -1.94 -1.54 -1.93
N ASP A 157 -1.49 -2.31 -0.96
CA ASP A 157 -0.75 -3.54 -1.15
C ASP A 157 -0.97 -4.41 0.11
N ILE A 158 -2.02 -5.22 0.08
CA ILE A 158 -2.60 -5.90 1.24
C ILE A 158 -2.87 -7.39 0.99
N GLU A 159 -2.03 -7.97 0.12
CA GLU A 159 -1.92 -9.42 -0.06
C GLU A 159 -3.28 -10.12 -0.36
N GLY A 160 -4.01 -9.57 -1.35
CA GLY A 160 -5.25 -10.15 -1.88
C GLY A 160 -6.55 -9.54 -1.34
N MET A 161 -6.48 -8.62 -0.37
CA MET A 161 -7.67 -7.95 0.17
C MET A 161 -8.10 -6.71 -0.63
N GLU A 162 -7.40 -6.37 -1.72
CA GLU A 162 -7.58 -5.12 -2.47
C GLU A 162 -9.02 -4.95 -2.96
N THR A 163 -9.62 -6.03 -3.50
CA THR A 163 -10.99 -5.97 -4.03
C THR A 163 -12.06 -5.72 -2.96
N LEU A 164 -11.82 -6.13 -1.72
CA LEU A 164 -12.70 -5.82 -0.59
C LEU A 164 -12.42 -4.43 -0.01
N ALA A 165 -11.14 -4.08 0.13
CA ALA A 165 -10.74 -2.79 0.69
C ALA A 165 -11.27 -1.61 -0.14
N LEU A 166 -11.27 -1.71 -1.47
CA LEU A 166 -11.78 -0.64 -2.36
C LEU A 166 -13.25 -0.32 -2.13
N HIS A 167 -14.07 -1.27 -1.68
CA HIS A 167 -15.46 -0.99 -1.27
C HIS A 167 -15.54 -0.10 -0.02
N GLY A 168 -14.55 -0.16 0.85
CA GLY A 168 -14.44 0.71 2.02
C GLY A 168 -13.82 2.07 1.73
N MET A 169 -13.48 2.36 0.45
CA MET A 169 -12.79 3.56 -0.01
C MET A 169 -13.57 4.30 -1.11
N THR A 170 -14.87 4.12 -1.19
CA THR A 170 -15.70 4.62 -2.29
C THR A 170 -15.65 6.15 -2.38
N ASN A 171 -15.74 6.84 -1.24
CA ASN A 171 -15.65 8.30 -1.19
C ASN A 171 -14.27 8.81 -1.65
N LEU A 172 -13.18 8.12 -1.25
CA LEU A 172 -11.85 8.43 -1.74
C LEU A 172 -11.75 8.30 -3.26
N ILE A 173 -12.29 7.22 -3.82
CA ILE A 173 -12.21 6.94 -5.26
C ILE A 173 -13.01 7.96 -6.06
N GLU A 174 -14.23 8.28 -5.62
CA GLU A 174 -15.19 9.06 -6.38
C GLU A 174 -15.03 10.58 -6.20
N ASN A 175 -14.75 11.03 -4.96
CA ASN A 175 -14.80 12.44 -4.60
C ASN A 175 -13.42 13.04 -4.35
N VAL A 176 -12.54 12.40 -3.57
CA VAL A 176 -11.18 12.91 -3.30
C VAL A 176 -10.28 12.69 -4.50
N ARG A 177 -10.42 11.56 -5.16
CA ARG A 177 -9.73 11.22 -6.40
C ARG A 177 -8.20 11.34 -6.31
N PRO A 178 -7.55 10.63 -5.36
CA PRO A 178 -6.10 10.60 -5.28
C PRO A 178 -5.47 9.85 -6.46
N ILE A 179 -4.16 9.95 -6.60
CA ILE A 179 -3.38 8.99 -7.39
C ILE A 179 -3.33 7.69 -6.61
N TRP A 180 -3.48 6.55 -7.30
CA TRP A 180 -3.35 5.24 -6.66
C TRP A 180 -2.11 4.51 -7.17
N GLN A 181 -1.40 3.85 -6.27
CA GLN A 181 -0.51 2.75 -6.59
C GLN A 181 -1.08 1.50 -5.95
N MET A 182 -1.22 0.44 -6.71
CA MET A 182 -1.81 -0.79 -6.24
C MET A 182 -0.92 -1.99 -6.57
N GLY A 183 -0.44 -2.66 -5.53
CA GLY A 183 0.08 -4.02 -5.62
C GLY A 183 -1.11 -4.97 -5.63
N TYR A 184 -1.57 -5.35 -6.82
CA TYR A 184 -2.78 -6.15 -6.98
C TYR A 184 -2.48 -7.64 -7.04
N HIS A 185 -3.01 -8.37 -6.07
CA HIS A 185 -2.81 -9.81 -5.88
C HIS A 185 -3.97 -10.64 -6.46
N PHE A 186 -4.04 -10.71 -7.78
CA PHE A 186 -5.07 -11.47 -8.49
C PHE A 186 -5.07 -12.95 -8.09
N LYS A 187 -6.23 -13.47 -7.64
CA LYS A 187 -6.43 -14.85 -7.16
C LYS A 187 -5.53 -15.26 -5.98
N PHE A 188 -5.02 -14.31 -5.26
CA PHE A 188 -4.35 -14.61 -4.01
C PHE A 188 -5.40 -14.77 -2.90
N TYR A 189 -5.61 -16.00 -2.47
CA TYR A 189 -6.56 -16.32 -1.41
C TYR A 189 -5.88 -16.22 -0.06
N SER A 190 -6.53 -15.51 0.85
CA SER A 190 -6.02 -15.37 2.20
C SER A 190 -6.02 -16.71 2.94
N THR A 191 -4.98 -16.94 3.72
CA THR A 191 -4.95 -18.02 4.70
C THR A 191 -5.55 -17.60 6.05
N VAL A 192 -6.05 -16.36 6.12
CA VAL A 192 -6.70 -15.80 7.31
C VAL A 192 -8.10 -16.39 7.45
N GLU A 193 -8.38 -17.07 8.56
CA GLU A 193 -9.70 -17.60 8.85
C GLU A 193 -10.72 -16.45 8.88
N GLY A 194 -11.84 -16.64 8.16
CA GLY A 194 -12.91 -15.63 8.06
C GLY A 194 -12.67 -14.53 7.01
N TYR A 195 -11.52 -14.56 6.29
CA TYR A 195 -11.23 -13.63 5.19
C TYR A 195 -10.85 -14.38 3.91
N PRO A 196 -11.58 -14.17 2.81
CA PRO A 196 -11.37 -14.92 1.57
C PRO A 196 -10.11 -14.49 0.81
N GLY A 197 -9.53 -13.31 1.13
CA GLY A 197 -8.51 -12.69 0.29
C GLY A 197 -9.13 -12.09 -0.98
N TRP A 198 -8.61 -12.47 -2.13
CA TRP A 198 -9.14 -12.01 -3.41
C TRP A 198 -10.58 -12.50 -3.65
N VAL A 199 -11.46 -11.57 -4.04
CA VAL A 199 -12.86 -11.82 -4.35
C VAL A 199 -13.16 -11.36 -5.77
N ASP A 200 -13.77 -12.24 -6.56
CA ASP A 200 -14.23 -11.93 -7.92
C ASP A 200 -15.39 -10.91 -7.91
N VAL A 201 -15.50 -10.11 -8.96
CA VAL A 201 -16.60 -9.14 -9.13
C VAL A 201 -17.98 -9.80 -9.01
N LYS A 202 -18.17 -10.99 -9.59
CA LYS A 202 -19.43 -11.74 -9.52
C LYS A 202 -19.78 -12.21 -8.10
N ASP A 203 -18.79 -12.33 -7.22
CA ASP A 203 -18.91 -12.76 -5.83
C ASP A 203 -18.85 -11.57 -4.85
N GLY A 204 -18.90 -10.33 -5.37
CA GLY A 204 -18.92 -9.09 -4.59
C GLY A 204 -17.57 -8.39 -4.45
N GLY A 205 -16.56 -8.77 -5.25
CA GLY A 205 -15.31 -8.01 -5.36
C GLY A 205 -15.50 -6.68 -6.10
N TYR A 206 -14.61 -5.72 -5.89
CA TYR A 206 -14.67 -4.42 -6.53
C TYR A 206 -14.46 -4.50 -8.05
N ASP A 207 -15.36 -3.84 -8.83
CA ASP A 207 -15.22 -3.72 -10.28
C ASP A 207 -14.26 -2.58 -10.64
N PHE A 208 -13.06 -2.94 -11.04
CA PHE A 208 -12.04 -1.97 -11.48
C PHE A 208 -12.44 -1.12 -12.69
N GLN A 209 -13.48 -1.51 -13.45
CA GLN A 209 -14.02 -0.68 -14.51
C GLN A 209 -14.62 0.62 -13.97
N ASN A 210 -14.96 0.71 -12.68
CA ASN A 210 -15.40 1.94 -12.05
C ASN A 210 -14.31 3.03 -12.11
N PHE A 211 -13.05 2.69 -12.01
CA PHE A 211 -11.98 3.67 -12.18
C PHE A 211 -11.98 4.29 -13.59
N ASP A 212 -12.22 3.49 -14.63
CA ASP A 212 -12.31 4.00 -16.01
C ASP A 212 -13.57 4.88 -16.19
N ARG A 213 -14.73 4.45 -15.67
CA ARG A 213 -15.98 5.25 -15.69
C ARG A 213 -15.82 6.59 -14.98
N LEU A 214 -14.98 6.64 -13.95
CA LEU A 214 -14.62 7.86 -13.24
C LEU A 214 -13.49 8.66 -13.91
N GLY A 215 -12.99 8.21 -15.05
CA GLY A 215 -11.96 8.91 -15.82
C GLY A 215 -10.55 8.76 -15.27
N TYR A 216 -10.24 7.68 -14.56
CA TYR A 216 -8.87 7.34 -14.22
C TYR A 216 -8.16 6.70 -15.41
N LEU A 217 -6.92 7.06 -15.63
CA LEU A 217 -6.03 6.37 -16.55
C LEU A 217 -5.20 5.35 -15.77
N ILE A 218 -5.15 4.11 -16.26
CA ILE A 218 -4.48 3.01 -15.59
C ILE A 218 -3.20 2.67 -16.34
N PHE A 219 -2.10 2.54 -15.61
CA PHE A 219 -0.79 2.19 -16.12
C PHE A 219 -0.27 0.95 -15.39
N ASN A 220 0.39 0.06 -16.12
CA ASN A 220 1.07 -1.11 -15.54
C ASN A 220 2.47 -0.75 -15.02
N GLU A 221 3.18 -1.75 -14.48
CA GLU A 221 4.54 -1.66 -13.97
C GLU A 221 5.58 -1.18 -14.99
N PHE A 222 5.23 -1.17 -16.28
CA PHE A 222 6.09 -0.69 -17.37
C PHE A 222 5.75 0.73 -17.81
N GLY A 223 4.80 1.39 -17.14
CA GLY A 223 4.30 2.71 -17.53
C GLY A 223 3.43 2.70 -18.80
N GLN A 224 2.99 1.53 -19.24
CA GLN A 224 2.10 1.38 -20.38
C GLN A 224 0.66 1.56 -19.93
N ARG A 225 -0.10 2.37 -20.66
CA ARG A 225 -1.54 2.50 -20.44
C ARG A 225 -2.22 1.17 -20.72
N VAL A 226 -3.06 0.72 -19.79
CA VAL A 226 -3.81 -0.52 -19.90
C VAL A 226 -5.31 -0.29 -19.68
N HIS A 227 -6.12 -1.17 -20.22
CA HIS A 227 -7.55 -1.18 -19.97
C HIS A 227 -7.83 -1.87 -18.63
N PRO A 228 -8.78 -1.38 -17.79
CA PRO A 228 -9.07 -1.96 -16.47
C PRO A 228 -9.44 -3.44 -16.50
N ALA A 229 -10.01 -3.93 -17.59
CA ALA A 229 -10.32 -5.34 -17.74
C ALA A 229 -9.11 -6.27 -17.57
N ILE A 230 -7.87 -5.78 -17.69
CA ILE A 230 -6.66 -6.59 -17.48
C ILE A 230 -6.58 -7.10 -16.03
N LEU A 231 -7.11 -6.34 -15.05
CA LEU A 231 -7.13 -6.72 -13.64
C LEU A 231 -8.03 -7.95 -13.38
N ASN A 232 -8.95 -8.27 -14.30
CA ASN A 232 -9.75 -9.50 -14.21
C ASN A 232 -8.96 -10.77 -14.61
N TYR A 233 -7.72 -10.62 -15.06
CA TYR A 233 -6.93 -11.74 -15.57
C TYR A 233 -5.53 -11.83 -14.99
N ARG A 234 -5.00 -10.75 -14.42
CA ARG A 234 -3.65 -10.76 -13.83
C ARG A 234 -3.51 -9.79 -12.67
N GLY A 235 -2.67 -10.17 -11.72
CA GLY A 235 -2.11 -9.28 -10.72
C GLY A 235 -0.88 -8.52 -11.23
N GLY A 236 -0.35 -7.64 -10.40
CA GLY A 236 0.85 -6.85 -10.67
C GLY A 236 0.76 -5.45 -10.05
N GLU A 237 1.72 -4.61 -10.41
CA GLU A 237 1.75 -3.22 -9.96
C GLU A 237 1.02 -2.34 -10.97
N PHE A 238 0.06 -1.56 -10.46
CA PHE A 238 -0.72 -0.63 -11.27
C PHE A 238 -0.74 0.76 -10.66
N ILE A 239 -0.76 1.77 -11.52
CA ILE A 239 -0.92 3.17 -11.14
C ILE A 239 -2.21 3.67 -11.79
N PHE A 240 -3.08 4.29 -10.96
CA PHE A 240 -4.32 4.89 -11.43
C PHE A 240 -4.21 6.40 -11.22
N ILE A 241 -4.33 7.17 -12.30
CA ILE A 241 -4.18 8.62 -12.27
C ILE A 241 -5.48 9.25 -12.76
N PRO A 242 -6.18 10.07 -11.95
CA PRO A 242 -7.29 10.86 -12.44
C PRO A 242 -6.85 11.72 -13.63
N HIS A 243 -7.62 11.75 -14.70
CA HIS A 243 -7.21 12.43 -15.95
C HIS A 243 -6.89 13.92 -15.73
N GLU A 244 -7.58 14.56 -14.80
CA GLU A 244 -7.36 15.97 -14.45
C GLU A 244 -6.01 16.22 -13.75
N LYS A 245 -5.40 15.18 -13.14
CA LYS A 245 -4.07 15.27 -12.50
C LYS A 245 -2.91 15.03 -13.48
N ILE A 246 -3.20 14.63 -14.70
CA ILE A 246 -2.17 14.49 -15.73
C ILE A 246 -1.85 15.88 -16.28
N ARG A 247 -0.66 16.37 -15.96
CA ARG A 247 -0.17 17.65 -16.50
C ARG A 247 -0.02 17.51 -18.01
N ARG A 248 -0.80 18.25 -18.78
CA ARG A 248 -0.48 18.52 -20.19
C ARG A 248 0.78 19.37 -20.19
N LYS A 249 1.88 18.85 -20.75
CA LYS A 249 3.06 19.62 -21.05
C LYS A 249 2.77 20.57 -22.20
#